data_3655241f30ddfa6ee21884d4f0f9924d
#
_entry.id   3655241f30ddfa6ee21884d4f0f9924d
#
_cell.length_a   1.000
_cell.length_b   1.000
_cell.length_c   1.000
_cell.angle_alpha   90.00
_cell.angle_beta   90.00
_cell.angle_gamma   90.00
#
_symmetry.space_group_name_H-M   'P 1'
#
loop_
_entity.id
_entity.type
_entity.pdbx_description
1 polymer ?
#
loop_
_entity_poly.entity_id
_entity_poly.type
_entity_poly.pdbx_seq_one_letter_code
_entity_poly.pdbx_strand_id
1 'polypeptide(L)'
;MFARALILFLFTALASLSHAALSTLQQIHVATFEKMREVERYQIKIAEKHFLAGKFKIALAEYEKFLTLYEESPGAPYAQLMWSHTMMNLKKPKTALRDGFQSVIDYWPKSHEATIAAYCMGDSYRTMGEVKSAQKAFRFLIKEYPDHEIAIRSRTDLLHYARLHQDMEERLSLLNELTFEVKRTDAAKETCIKAAHELAELHCFAQKLADGKKALATTYTGPALFDQVCKLSAKTVGHLLKEPKTRPAALKLGDQLLDTLRAEILVRPELAKELLYRCADLQGTLGRPSKIWKVYGEIGERFGVEDGLRGRQASWCLSRDKRDQARTIYGEFENVIAGKKAIAGMYLEEGKIEEAIGVYRQLLEIDGEHSGDHFWAIAGCYEKLSDWKKAIASYRQVDRFPSDYFAIAKCHRRLGEQKEAIVLYNQIKIVEKSASAATLEIGFTYEEAKDKEKAIRTFQLTCKRYPKSSQASRAHSHLQNKYKINVTLGGTEEE
;
A
#
# COMPACT_ATOMS: atom_id res chain seq x y z
N MET A 1 29.94 -12.89 30.46
CA MET A 1 28.56 -13.38 30.68
C MET A 1 27.68 -12.42 31.48
N PHE A 2 28.17 -11.78 32.55
CA PHE A 2 27.37 -10.88 33.37
C PHE A 2 26.88 -9.58 32.72
N ALA A 3 27.64 -8.98 31.82
CA ALA A 3 27.23 -7.73 31.13
C ALA A 3 26.12 -7.92 30.09
N ARG A 4 25.98 -9.08 29.45
CA ARG A 4 24.90 -9.37 28.50
C ARG A 4 23.57 -9.68 29.19
N ALA A 5 23.61 -10.29 30.37
CA ALA A 5 22.41 -10.53 31.17
C ALA A 5 21.83 -9.21 31.75
N LEU A 6 22.69 -8.25 32.09
CA LEU A 6 22.24 -6.94 32.60
C LEU A 6 21.60 -6.08 31.50
N ILE A 7 22.09 -6.12 30.26
CA ILE A 7 21.49 -5.39 29.12
C ILE A 7 20.17 -6.02 28.70
N LEU A 8 20.01 -7.36 28.74
CA LEU A 8 18.75 -8.02 28.45
C LEU A 8 17.70 -7.73 29.54
N PHE A 9 18.11 -7.63 30.80
CA PHE A 9 17.24 -7.28 31.94
C PHE A 9 16.81 -5.81 31.90
N LEU A 10 17.68 -4.89 31.45
CA LEU A 10 17.34 -3.48 31.25
C LEU A 10 16.41 -3.28 30.03
N PHE A 11 16.54 -4.06 28.96
CA PHE A 11 15.62 -3.98 27.80
C PHE A 11 14.25 -4.59 28.12
N THR A 12 14.16 -5.65 28.91
CA THR A 12 12.87 -6.18 29.39
C THR A 12 12.22 -5.30 30.46
N ALA A 13 12.99 -4.59 31.28
CA ALA A 13 12.48 -3.64 32.26
C ALA A 13 12.01 -2.31 31.61
N LEU A 14 12.62 -1.85 30.51
CA LEU A 14 12.14 -0.69 29.75
C LEU A 14 10.93 -1.01 28.84
N ALA A 15 10.74 -2.25 28.42
CA ALA A 15 9.54 -2.67 27.69
C ALA A 15 8.29 -2.81 28.59
N SER A 16 8.45 -2.82 29.92
CA SER A 16 7.35 -2.93 30.88
C SER A 16 6.86 -1.58 31.42
N LEU A 17 7.35 -0.46 30.93
CA LEU A 17 6.90 0.90 31.28
C LEU A 17 6.05 1.57 30.19
N SER A 18 5.56 0.84 29.19
CA SER A 18 4.38 1.28 28.45
C SER A 18 3.21 1.19 29.43
N HIS A 19 2.75 2.31 29.97
CA HIS A 19 1.49 2.37 30.69
C HIS A 19 0.42 1.82 29.77
N ALA A 20 -0.08 0.62 30.03
CA ALA A 20 -1.20 0.08 29.29
C ALA A 20 -2.36 1.06 29.48
N ALA A 21 -2.78 1.72 28.42
CA ALA A 21 -3.93 2.61 28.42
C ALA A 21 -5.19 1.79 28.18
N LEU A 22 -6.30 2.19 28.82
CA LEU A 22 -7.61 1.62 28.49
C LEU A 22 -7.95 1.89 27.03
N SER A 23 -8.47 0.89 26.33
CA SER A 23 -9.00 1.10 24.98
C SER A 23 -10.20 2.06 25.02
N THR A 24 -10.55 2.67 23.89
CA THR A 24 -11.71 3.57 23.81
C THR A 24 -13.01 2.94 24.30
N LEU A 25 -13.17 1.62 24.16
CA LEU A 25 -14.31 0.85 24.66
C LEU A 25 -14.26 0.54 26.17
N GLN A 26 -13.20 0.91 26.83
CA GLN A 26 -12.95 0.65 28.27
C GLN A 26 -12.80 1.94 29.06
N GLN A 27 -12.99 3.09 28.43
CA GLN A 27 -12.91 4.39 29.10
C GLN A 27 -14.27 4.81 29.62
N ILE A 28 -14.30 5.34 30.84
CA ILE A 28 -15.52 5.94 31.37
C ILE A 28 -15.88 7.21 30.59
N HIS A 29 -17.14 7.39 30.29
CA HIS A 29 -17.60 8.62 29.63
C HIS A 29 -17.39 9.84 30.55
N VAL A 30 -16.84 10.93 30.00
CA VAL A 30 -16.49 12.14 30.81
C VAL A 30 -17.69 12.67 31.60
N ALA A 31 -18.85 12.81 30.97
CA ALA A 31 -20.06 13.29 31.65
C ALA A 31 -20.56 12.34 32.74
N THR A 32 -20.29 11.05 32.65
CA THR A 32 -20.56 10.06 33.72
C THR A 32 -19.61 10.29 34.91
N PHE A 33 -18.31 10.41 34.60
CA PHE A 33 -17.27 10.63 35.60
C PHE A 33 -17.50 11.93 36.40
N GLU A 34 -17.91 13.01 35.74
CA GLU A 34 -18.19 14.29 36.36
C GLU A 34 -19.36 14.25 37.37
N LYS A 35 -20.36 13.42 37.10
CA LYS A 35 -21.54 13.26 38.00
C LYS A 35 -21.29 12.37 39.19
N MET A 36 -20.19 11.62 39.24
CA MET A 36 -19.86 10.72 40.34
C MET A 36 -19.34 11.51 41.54
N ARG A 37 -19.62 11.03 42.74
CA ARG A 37 -19.00 11.52 44.00
C ARG A 37 -17.50 11.22 44.03
N GLU A 38 -16.74 11.97 44.78
CA GLU A 38 -15.28 11.80 44.83
C GLU A 38 -14.88 10.38 45.29
N VAL A 39 -15.56 9.83 46.27
CA VAL A 39 -15.33 8.48 46.80
C VAL A 39 -15.59 7.41 45.72
N GLU A 40 -16.58 7.59 44.88
CA GLU A 40 -16.91 6.69 43.76
C GLU A 40 -15.83 6.76 42.69
N ARG A 41 -15.39 7.96 42.32
CA ARG A 41 -14.27 8.17 41.39
C ARG A 41 -12.98 7.50 41.88
N TYR A 42 -12.72 7.62 43.17
CA TYR A 42 -11.54 7.02 43.82
C TYR A 42 -11.60 5.48 43.73
N GLN A 43 -12.75 4.89 44.07
CA GLN A 43 -12.96 3.43 44.01
C GLN A 43 -12.78 2.89 42.56
N ILE A 44 -13.35 3.58 41.53
CA ILE A 44 -13.15 3.21 40.13
C ILE A 44 -11.68 3.25 39.72
N LYS A 45 -10.96 4.32 40.10
CA LYS A 45 -9.51 4.44 39.84
C LYS A 45 -8.68 3.33 40.42
N ILE A 46 -9.05 2.83 41.63
CA ILE A 46 -8.39 1.68 42.26
C ILE A 46 -8.62 0.42 41.39
N ALA A 47 -9.85 0.16 40.97
CA ALA A 47 -10.17 -0.99 40.14
C ALA A 47 -9.45 -0.93 38.78
N GLU A 48 -9.48 0.22 38.10
CA GLU A 48 -8.76 0.46 36.82
C GLU A 48 -7.24 0.26 36.98
N LYS A 49 -6.64 0.75 38.04
CA LYS A 49 -5.20 0.56 38.32
C LYS A 49 -4.84 -0.93 38.41
N HIS A 50 -5.67 -1.75 39.06
CA HIS A 50 -5.44 -3.20 39.11
C HIS A 50 -5.70 -3.87 37.78
N PHE A 51 -6.70 -3.42 37.03
CA PHE A 51 -6.99 -3.91 35.69
C PHE A 51 -5.80 -3.66 34.75
N LEU A 52 -5.30 -2.44 34.68
CA LEU A 52 -4.15 -2.05 33.85
C LEU A 52 -2.86 -2.78 34.26
N ALA A 53 -2.72 -3.10 35.54
CA ALA A 53 -1.59 -3.89 36.06
C ALA A 53 -1.73 -5.41 35.77
N GLY A 54 -2.79 -5.86 35.05
CA GLY A 54 -3.06 -7.26 34.80
C GLY A 54 -3.48 -8.09 36.02
N LYS A 55 -3.75 -7.42 37.17
CA LYS A 55 -4.19 -8.06 38.41
C LYS A 55 -5.71 -8.28 38.42
N PHE A 56 -6.18 -9.04 37.40
CA PHE A 56 -7.62 -9.17 37.12
C PHE A 56 -8.47 -9.72 38.25
N LYS A 57 -7.94 -10.60 39.12
CA LYS A 57 -8.69 -11.09 40.30
C LYS A 57 -8.96 -9.98 41.31
N ILE A 58 -7.98 -9.07 41.50
CA ILE A 58 -8.13 -7.92 42.40
C ILE A 58 -9.05 -6.89 41.78
N ALA A 59 -8.84 -6.56 40.50
CA ALA A 59 -9.70 -5.64 39.76
C ALA A 59 -11.18 -6.08 39.80
N LEU A 60 -11.43 -7.38 39.66
CA LEU A 60 -12.77 -7.96 39.74
C LEU A 60 -13.42 -7.65 41.11
N ALA A 61 -12.71 -7.97 42.18
CA ALA A 61 -13.21 -7.71 43.56
C ALA A 61 -13.47 -6.21 43.81
N GLU A 62 -12.63 -5.32 43.28
CA GLU A 62 -12.84 -3.87 43.41
C GLU A 62 -14.04 -3.37 42.60
N TYR A 63 -14.32 -3.93 41.42
CA TYR A 63 -15.56 -3.61 40.67
C TYR A 63 -16.80 -4.18 41.37
N GLU A 64 -16.75 -5.41 41.89
CA GLU A 64 -17.84 -6.02 42.67
C GLU A 64 -18.14 -5.19 43.90
N LYS A 65 -17.12 -4.76 44.63
CA LYS A 65 -17.24 -3.84 45.78
C LYS A 65 -17.90 -2.52 45.36
N PHE A 66 -17.52 -1.93 44.23
CA PHE A 66 -18.18 -0.72 43.72
C PHE A 66 -19.66 -0.94 43.46
N LEU A 67 -20.01 -2.00 42.78
CA LEU A 67 -21.39 -2.33 42.45
C LEU A 67 -22.25 -2.59 43.71
N THR A 68 -21.65 -3.17 44.75
CA THR A 68 -22.35 -3.42 46.03
C THR A 68 -22.54 -2.13 46.84
N LEU A 69 -21.54 -1.26 46.87
CA LEU A 69 -21.57 -0.05 47.72
C LEU A 69 -22.25 1.15 47.03
N TYR A 70 -22.27 1.18 45.74
CA TYR A 70 -22.70 2.33 44.94
C TYR A 70 -23.60 1.90 43.77
N GLU A 71 -24.59 1.06 44.02
CA GLU A 71 -25.52 0.50 43.05
C GLU A 71 -26.24 1.60 42.22
N GLU A 72 -26.66 2.68 42.87
CA GLU A 72 -27.35 3.82 42.25
C GLU A 72 -26.40 4.89 41.66
N SER A 73 -25.08 4.64 41.70
CA SER A 73 -24.11 5.59 41.15
C SER A 73 -24.21 5.70 39.64
N PRO A 74 -24.06 6.92 39.04
CA PRO A 74 -23.89 7.08 37.62
C PRO A 74 -22.75 6.22 37.04
N GLY A 75 -21.78 5.82 37.85
CA GLY A 75 -20.67 4.97 37.43
C GLY A 75 -20.96 3.45 37.47
N ALA A 76 -22.13 3.01 38.00
CA ALA A 76 -22.47 1.58 38.06
C ALA A 76 -22.50 0.88 36.72
N PRO A 77 -23.07 1.45 35.64
CA PRO A 77 -23.00 0.85 34.30
C PRO A 77 -21.55 0.59 33.83
N TYR A 78 -20.68 1.58 34.07
CA TYR A 78 -19.25 1.46 33.74
C TYR A 78 -18.54 0.38 34.58
N ALA A 79 -18.80 0.34 35.86
CA ALA A 79 -18.23 -0.68 36.77
C ALA A 79 -18.64 -2.09 36.27
N GLN A 80 -19.90 -2.30 35.89
CA GLN A 80 -20.41 -3.57 35.36
C GLN A 80 -19.79 -3.91 33.99
N LEU A 81 -19.61 -2.92 33.13
CA LEU A 81 -18.92 -3.09 31.86
C LEU A 81 -17.47 -3.56 32.07
N MET A 82 -16.73 -2.92 32.98
CA MET A 82 -15.35 -3.25 33.28
C MET A 82 -15.22 -4.57 34.07
N TRP A 83 -16.19 -4.92 34.90
CA TRP A 83 -16.32 -6.26 35.48
C TRP A 83 -16.38 -7.33 34.36
N SER A 84 -17.18 -7.07 33.33
CA SER A 84 -17.33 -7.99 32.17
C SER A 84 -16.01 -8.15 31.41
N HIS A 85 -15.32 -7.05 31.13
CA HIS A 85 -13.99 -7.09 30.52
C HIS A 85 -12.97 -7.83 31.38
N THR A 86 -13.07 -7.68 32.71
CA THR A 86 -12.20 -8.40 33.68
C THR A 86 -12.47 -9.89 33.63
N MET A 87 -13.73 -10.34 33.53
CA MET A 87 -14.11 -11.72 33.35
C MET A 87 -13.61 -12.31 32.03
N MET A 88 -13.64 -11.54 30.93
CA MET A 88 -13.04 -11.94 29.66
C MET A 88 -11.55 -12.24 29.82
N ASN A 89 -10.81 -11.34 30.50
CA ASN A 89 -9.38 -11.53 30.77
C ASN A 89 -9.09 -12.73 31.68
N LEU A 90 -10.00 -13.05 32.61
CA LEU A 90 -9.93 -14.24 33.45
C LEU A 90 -10.34 -15.53 32.74
N LYS A 91 -10.55 -15.46 31.41
CA LYS A 91 -10.95 -16.61 30.57
C LYS A 91 -12.31 -17.22 30.96
N LYS A 92 -13.25 -16.38 31.41
CA LYS A 92 -14.62 -16.74 31.75
C LYS A 92 -15.63 -16.05 30.81
N PRO A 93 -15.58 -16.31 29.47
CA PRO A 93 -16.37 -15.55 28.51
C PRO A 93 -17.88 -15.77 28.66
N LYS A 94 -18.34 -16.96 29.00
CA LYS A 94 -19.77 -17.23 29.21
C LYS A 94 -20.37 -16.39 30.37
N THR A 95 -19.64 -16.27 31.45
CA THR A 95 -20.04 -15.43 32.61
C THR A 95 -20.00 -13.95 32.23
N ALA A 96 -18.94 -13.50 31.52
CA ALA A 96 -18.82 -12.13 31.04
C ALA A 96 -20.00 -11.75 30.12
N LEU A 97 -20.41 -12.64 29.25
CA LEU A 97 -21.54 -12.40 28.32
C LEU A 97 -22.88 -12.35 29.06
N ARG A 98 -23.21 -13.40 29.85
CA ARG A 98 -24.52 -13.55 30.46
C ARG A 98 -24.72 -12.63 31.68
N ASP A 99 -23.77 -12.67 32.62
CA ASP A 99 -23.88 -12.00 33.91
C ASP A 99 -23.17 -10.63 33.93
N GLY A 100 -22.47 -10.31 32.85
CA GLY A 100 -21.74 -9.07 32.70
C GLY A 100 -22.35 -8.14 31.65
N PHE A 101 -21.98 -8.28 30.39
CA PHE A 101 -22.44 -7.37 29.33
C PHE A 101 -23.96 -7.33 29.18
N GLN A 102 -24.65 -8.50 29.29
CA GLN A 102 -26.11 -8.53 29.22
C GLN A 102 -26.73 -7.74 30.38
N SER A 103 -26.19 -7.82 31.59
CA SER A 103 -26.69 -7.05 32.74
C SER A 103 -26.55 -5.55 32.55
N VAL A 104 -25.48 -5.05 31.88
CA VAL A 104 -25.37 -3.62 31.54
C VAL A 104 -26.54 -3.18 30.65
N ILE A 105 -26.91 -4.01 29.67
CA ILE A 105 -27.99 -3.71 28.74
C ILE A 105 -29.37 -3.77 29.45
N ASP A 106 -29.56 -4.76 30.31
CA ASP A 106 -30.87 -4.98 30.96
C ASP A 106 -31.18 -3.96 32.03
N TYR A 107 -30.16 -3.61 32.88
CA TYR A 107 -30.38 -2.68 33.99
C TYR A 107 -30.21 -1.21 33.61
N TRP A 108 -29.36 -0.90 32.64
CA TRP A 108 -29.10 0.48 32.21
C TRP A 108 -29.21 0.69 30.69
N PRO A 109 -30.35 0.32 30.06
CA PRO A 109 -30.48 0.28 28.59
C PRO A 109 -30.26 1.62 27.89
N LYS A 110 -30.39 2.75 28.62
CA LYS A 110 -30.19 4.10 28.08
C LYS A 110 -28.78 4.65 28.34
N SER A 111 -27.90 3.90 28.98
CA SER A 111 -26.54 4.34 29.25
C SER A 111 -25.66 4.22 27.99
N HIS A 112 -24.61 5.03 27.95
CA HIS A 112 -23.56 4.89 26.93
C HIS A 112 -22.91 3.50 27.00
N GLU A 113 -22.72 2.99 28.22
CA GLU A 113 -22.11 1.71 28.49
C GLU A 113 -22.93 0.52 27.97
N ALA A 114 -24.25 0.64 27.90
CA ALA A 114 -25.11 -0.40 27.31
C ALA A 114 -24.83 -0.58 25.82
N THR A 115 -24.60 0.50 25.11
CA THR A 115 -24.23 0.44 23.69
C THR A 115 -22.87 -0.23 23.48
N ILE A 116 -21.90 0.13 24.34
CA ILE A 116 -20.58 -0.51 24.33
C ILE A 116 -20.70 -1.99 24.69
N ALA A 117 -21.49 -2.34 25.72
CA ALA A 117 -21.68 -3.73 26.13
C ALA A 117 -22.29 -4.58 25.00
N ALA A 118 -23.28 -4.06 24.28
CA ALA A 118 -23.88 -4.72 23.12
C ALA A 118 -22.85 -4.99 22.00
N TYR A 119 -21.96 -4.01 21.72
CA TYR A 119 -20.86 -4.20 20.80
C TYR A 119 -19.86 -5.26 21.30
N CYS A 120 -19.45 -5.19 22.56
CA CYS A 120 -18.51 -6.13 23.18
C CYS A 120 -19.05 -7.56 23.20
N MET A 121 -20.38 -7.74 23.29
CA MET A 121 -20.98 -9.06 23.14
C MET A 121 -20.75 -9.62 21.72
N GLY A 122 -20.99 -8.82 20.69
CA GLY A 122 -20.73 -9.22 19.30
C GLY A 122 -19.27 -9.55 19.06
N ASP A 123 -18.36 -8.71 19.55
CA ASP A 123 -16.90 -8.90 19.45
C ASP A 123 -16.42 -10.14 20.23
N SER A 124 -16.99 -10.40 21.38
CA SER A 124 -16.71 -11.60 22.19
C SER A 124 -17.15 -12.88 21.46
N TYR A 125 -18.35 -12.91 20.90
CA TYR A 125 -18.82 -14.03 20.07
C TYR A 125 -17.95 -14.23 18.83
N ARG A 126 -17.52 -13.15 18.18
CA ARG A 126 -16.58 -13.18 17.06
C ARG A 126 -15.27 -13.85 17.47
N THR A 127 -14.70 -13.46 18.59
CA THR A 127 -13.43 -13.99 19.12
C THR A 127 -13.53 -15.48 19.48
N MET A 128 -14.73 -15.94 19.90
CA MET A 128 -15.02 -17.34 20.17
C MET A 128 -15.34 -18.16 18.90
N GLY A 129 -15.40 -17.52 17.74
CA GLY A 129 -15.78 -18.18 16.48
C GLY A 129 -17.27 -18.41 16.31
N GLU A 130 -18.11 -17.87 17.19
CA GLU A 130 -19.56 -17.98 17.15
C GLU A 130 -20.18 -16.93 16.21
N VAL A 131 -19.95 -17.08 14.90
CA VAL A 131 -20.31 -16.09 13.87
C VAL A 131 -21.79 -15.68 13.91
N LYS A 132 -22.71 -16.66 14.02
CA LYS A 132 -24.15 -16.37 14.06
C LYS A 132 -24.56 -15.56 15.30
N SER A 133 -23.98 -15.86 16.45
CA SER A 133 -24.20 -15.11 17.70
C SER A 133 -23.64 -13.69 17.58
N ALA A 134 -22.46 -13.53 17.00
CA ALA A 134 -21.86 -12.22 16.73
C ALA A 134 -22.75 -11.35 15.82
N GLN A 135 -23.20 -11.91 14.69
CA GLN A 135 -24.10 -11.22 13.78
C GLN A 135 -25.41 -10.79 14.47
N LYS A 136 -26.00 -11.68 15.29
CA LYS A 136 -27.22 -11.37 16.05
C LYS A 136 -26.99 -10.19 17.03
N ALA A 137 -25.87 -10.20 17.73
CA ALA A 137 -25.53 -9.13 18.67
C ALA A 137 -25.31 -7.78 17.96
N PHE A 138 -24.61 -7.77 16.82
CA PHE A 138 -24.42 -6.55 16.03
C PHE A 138 -25.75 -6.01 15.44
N ARG A 139 -26.64 -6.89 14.96
CA ARG A 139 -27.97 -6.47 14.49
C ARG A 139 -28.83 -5.92 15.63
N PHE A 140 -28.78 -6.53 16.82
CA PHE A 140 -29.43 -6.00 18.01
C PHE A 140 -28.95 -4.58 18.30
N LEU A 141 -27.64 -4.35 18.33
CA LEU A 141 -27.07 -3.04 18.58
C LEU A 141 -27.54 -2.00 17.54
N ILE A 142 -27.53 -2.34 16.26
CA ILE A 142 -27.98 -1.44 15.19
C ILE A 142 -29.47 -1.08 15.36
N LYS A 143 -30.28 -2.04 15.80
CA LYS A 143 -31.71 -1.84 16.00
C LYS A 143 -32.03 -0.98 17.21
N GLU A 144 -31.41 -1.26 18.34
CA GLU A 144 -31.72 -0.60 19.62
C GLU A 144 -30.98 0.76 19.77
N TYR A 145 -29.83 0.94 19.11
CA TYR A 145 -28.98 2.13 19.24
C TYR A 145 -28.55 2.67 17.86
N PRO A 146 -29.48 2.94 16.91
CA PRO A 146 -29.16 3.22 15.51
C PRO A 146 -28.28 4.46 15.30
N ASP A 147 -28.44 5.49 16.16
CA ASP A 147 -27.76 6.79 16.05
C ASP A 147 -26.41 6.84 16.76
N HIS A 148 -26.05 5.79 17.51
CA HIS A 148 -24.78 5.76 18.21
C HIS A 148 -23.64 5.42 17.25
N GLU A 149 -22.49 6.11 17.37
CA GLU A 149 -21.34 5.90 16.47
C GLU A 149 -20.86 4.44 16.39
N ILE A 150 -21.01 3.68 17.49
CA ILE A 150 -20.62 2.26 17.54
C ILE A 150 -21.52 1.39 16.65
N ALA A 151 -22.74 1.83 16.34
CA ALA A 151 -23.62 1.14 15.39
C ALA A 151 -23.06 1.17 13.96
N ILE A 152 -22.29 2.20 13.61
CA ILE A 152 -21.58 2.29 12.34
C ILE A 152 -20.51 1.19 12.26
N ARG A 153 -19.77 0.98 13.35
CA ARG A 153 -18.78 -0.08 13.46
C ARG A 153 -19.44 -1.46 13.34
N SER A 154 -20.57 -1.67 13.99
CA SER A 154 -21.33 -2.92 13.87
C SER A 154 -21.82 -3.19 12.44
N ARG A 155 -22.27 -2.14 11.70
CA ARG A 155 -22.60 -2.27 10.28
C ARG A 155 -21.40 -2.64 9.43
N THR A 156 -20.23 -2.09 9.75
CA THR A 156 -18.96 -2.42 9.07
C THR A 156 -18.53 -3.87 9.33
N ASP A 157 -18.69 -4.34 10.56
CA ASP A 157 -18.39 -5.74 10.92
C ASP A 157 -19.35 -6.71 10.22
N LEU A 158 -20.66 -6.41 10.18
CA LEU A 158 -21.63 -7.22 9.41
C LEU A 158 -21.32 -7.18 7.91
N LEU A 159 -20.98 -6.04 7.35
CA LEU A 159 -20.57 -5.90 5.95
C LEU A 159 -19.34 -6.75 5.63
N HIS A 160 -18.39 -6.83 6.56
CA HIS A 160 -17.24 -7.73 6.43
C HIS A 160 -17.68 -9.22 6.37
N TYR A 161 -18.60 -9.64 7.23
CA TYR A 161 -19.17 -10.99 7.17
C TYR A 161 -19.92 -11.26 5.85
N ALA A 162 -20.74 -10.32 5.40
CA ALA A 162 -21.46 -10.44 4.14
C ALA A 162 -20.50 -10.60 2.94
N ARG A 163 -19.37 -9.90 2.95
CA ARG A 163 -18.32 -10.05 1.92
C ARG A 163 -17.65 -11.42 2.00
N LEU A 164 -17.28 -11.89 3.20
CA LEU A 164 -16.62 -13.19 3.40
C LEU A 164 -17.50 -14.35 2.94
N HIS A 165 -18.80 -14.29 3.24
CA HIS A 165 -19.76 -15.35 2.90
C HIS A 165 -20.40 -15.15 1.53
N GLN A 166 -20.00 -14.11 0.78
CA GLN A 166 -20.57 -13.75 -0.52
C GLN A 166 -22.10 -13.53 -0.47
N ASP A 167 -22.60 -13.11 0.68
CA ASP A 167 -24.01 -12.79 0.89
C ASP A 167 -24.30 -11.42 0.26
N MET A 168 -24.76 -11.45 -0.99
CA MET A 168 -24.97 -10.23 -1.77
C MET A 168 -26.20 -9.45 -1.28
N GLU A 169 -27.22 -10.12 -0.75
CA GLU A 169 -28.44 -9.49 -0.25
C GLU A 169 -28.13 -8.66 1.01
N GLU A 170 -27.51 -9.27 1.99
CA GLU A 170 -27.08 -8.58 3.22
C GLU A 170 -26.07 -7.46 2.91
N ARG A 171 -25.15 -7.69 1.98
CA ARG A 171 -24.17 -6.70 1.56
C ARG A 171 -24.82 -5.47 0.97
N LEU A 172 -25.81 -5.64 0.07
CA LEU A 172 -26.55 -4.53 -0.53
C LEU A 172 -27.41 -3.80 0.52
N SER A 173 -28.05 -4.52 1.43
CA SER A 173 -28.82 -3.93 2.52
C SER A 173 -27.95 -3.00 3.38
N LEU A 174 -26.84 -3.51 3.90
CA LEU A 174 -25.91 -2.74 4.75
C LEU A 174 -25.28 -1.55 4.02
N LEU A 175 -24.95 -1.70 2.74
CA LEU A 175 -24.43 -0.61 1.93
C LEU A 175 -25.49 0.48 1.69
N ASN A 176 -26.77 0.11 1.49
CA ASN A 176 -27.88 1.06 1.39
C ASN A 176 -28.07 1.82 2.69
N GLU A 177 -28.11 1.13 3.84
CA GLU A 177 -28.20 1.78 5.15
C GLU A 177 -27.06 2.81 5.34
N LEU A 178 -25.80 2.40 5.14
CA LEU A 178 -24.64 3.26 5.29
C LEU A 178 -24.63 4.44 4.31
N THR A 179 -25.22 4.27 3.11
CA THR A 179 -25.23 5.29 2.06
C THR A 179 -26.35 6.31 2.27
N PHE A 180 -27.55 5.87 2.63
CA PHE A 180 -28.75 6.70 2.58
C PHE A 180 -29.39 6.98 3.94
N GLU A 181 -29.20 6.12 4.94
CA GLU A 181 -29.93 6.20 6.20
C GLU A 181 -29.06 6.71 7.35
N VAL A 182 -27.78 6.33 7.39
CA VAL A 182 -26.86 6.71 8.46
C VAL A 182 -26.54 8.20 8.38
N LYS A 183 -26.75 8.92 9.51
CA LYS A 183 -26.37 10.33 9.65
C LYS A 183 -24.85 10.50 9.49
N ARG A 184 -24.45 11.42 8.63
CA ARG A 184 -23.05 11.69 8.30
C ARG A 184 -22.39 12.59 9.35
N THR A 185 -22.08 12.02 10.52
CA THR A 185 -21.22 12.65 11.53
C THR A 185 -19.77 12.56 11.09
N ASP A 186 -18.85 13.29 11.73
CA ASP A 186 -17.41 13.22 11.39
C ASP A 186 -16.87 11.80 11.52
N ALA A 187 -17.31 11.03 12.51
CA ALA A 187 -16.94 9.63 12.70
C ALA A 187 -17.51 8.70 11.60
N ALA A 188 -18.69 9.00 11.06
CA ALA A 188 -19.37 8.19 10.04
C ALA A 188 -18.95 8.52 8.62
N LYS A 189 -18.51 9.76 8.37
CA LYS A 189 -18.35 10.36 7.04
C LYS A 189 -17.53 9.49 6.09
N GLU A 190 -16.37 9.05 6.52
CA GLU A 190 -15.47 8.24 5.68
C GLU A 190 -16.09 6.88 5.33
N THR A 191 -16.74 6.24 6.32
CA THR A 191 -17.41 4.94 6.12
C THR A 191 -18.57 5.06 5.16
N CYS A 192 -19.39 6.11 5.29
CA CYS A 192 -20.51 6.37 4.39
C CYS A 192 -20.05 6.67 2.96
N ILE A 193 -18.94 7.41 2.79
CA ILE A 193 -18.35 7.66 1.46
C ILE A 193 -17.88 6.34 0.82
N LYS A 194 -17.16 5.51 1.55
CA LYS A 194 -16.71 4.19 1.06
C LYS A 194 -17.90 3.29 0.69
N ALA A 195 -18.93 3.29 1.51
CA ALA A 195 -20.16 2.52 1.23
C ALA A 195 -20.87 3.02 -0.03
N ALA A 196 -21.00 4.34 -0.22
CA ALA A 196 -21.61 4.92 -1.41
C ALA A 196 -20.84 4.56 -2.69
N HIS A 197 -19.51 4.56 -2.66
CA HIS A 197 -18.70 4.13 -3.79
C HIS A 197 -18.88 2.64 -4.11
N GLU A 198 -18.83 1.78 -3.10
CA GLU A 198 -19.01 0.35 -3.29
C GLU A 198 -20.40 0.01 -3.81
N LEU A 199 -21.44 0.63 -3.23
CA LEU A 199 -22.82 0.47 -3.68
C LEU A 199 -22.98 0.92 -5.13
N ALA A 200 -22.39 2.06 -5.49
CA ALA A 200 -22.42 2.57 -6.84
C ALA A 200 -21.76 1.60 -7.83
N GLU A 201 -20.62 1.01 -7.47
CA GLU A 201 -19.95 -0.01 -8.30
C GLU A 201 -20.83 -1.25 -8.50
N LEU A 202 -21.43 -1.77 -7.43
CA LEU A 202 -22.32 -2.94 -7.52
C LEU A 202 -23.51 -2.69 -8.43
N HIS A 203 -24.15 -1.53 -8.28
CA HIS A 203 -25.27 -1.12 -9.15
C HIS A 203 -24.82 -1.00 -10.62
N CYS A 204 -23.68 -0.39 -10.87
CA CYS A 204 -23.20 -0.22 -12.25
C CYS A 204 -22.81 -1.54 -12.91
N PHE A 205 -22.18 -2.46 -12.18
CA PHE A 205 -21.87 -3.80 -12.69
C PHE A 205 -23.14 -4.60 -12.97
N ALA A 206 -24.21 -4.35 -12.20
CA ALA A 206 -25.56 -4.87 -12.49
C ALA A 206 -26.31 -4.07 -13.58
N GLN A 207 -25.64 -3.17 -14.32
CA GLN A 207 -26.19 -2.31 -15.37
C GLN A 207 -27.25 -1.30 -14.89
N LYS A 208 -27.23 -0.97 -13.60
CA LYS A 208 -28.13 0.01 -12.95
C LYS A 208 -27.42 1.34 -12.72
N LEU A 209 -26.98 2.01 -13.81
CA LEU A 209 -26.17 3.23 -13.73
C LEU A 209 -26.87 4.37 -12.97
N ALA A 210 -28.20 4.49 -13.12
CA ALA A 210 -28.98 5.50 -12.41
C ALA A 210 -28.89 5.35 -10.89
N ASP A 211 -28.98 4.10 -10.37
CA ASP A 211 -28.85 3.83 -8.95
C ASP A 211 -27.41 4.09 -8.47
N GLY A 212 -26.43 3.73 -9.28
CA GLY A 212 -25.02 4.06 -9.00
C GLY A 212 -24.79 5.58 -8.91
N LYS A 213 -25.35 6.36 -9.83
CA LYS A 213 -25.30 7.83 -9.79
C LYS A 213 -25.98 8.37 -8.53
N LYS A 214 -27.15 7.82 -8.16
CA LYS A 214 -27.88 8.21 -6.95
C LYS A 214 -27.05 7.98 -5.69
N ALA A 215 -26.35 6.84 -5.59
CA ALA A 215 -25.45 6.57 -4.47
C ALA A 215 -24.30 7.58 -4.39
N LEU A 216 -23.65 7.91 -5.51
CA LEU A 216 -22.59 8.93 -5.53
C LEU A 216 -23.11 10.34 -5.21
N ALA A 217 -24.33 10.69 -5.61
CA ALA A 217 -24.93 11.99 -5.34
C ALA A 217 -25.17 12.27 -3.84
N THR A 218 -25.14 11.24 -2.99
CA THR A 218 -25.15 11.44 -1.53
C THR A 218 -23.84 12.07 -1.01
N THR A 219 -22.77 11.99 -1.78
CA THR A 219 -21.44 12.44 -1.36
C THR A 219 -20.92 13.61 -2.21
N TYR A 220 -21.24 13.62 -3.49
CA TYR A 220 -20.72 14.57 -4.46
C TYR A 220 -21.82 15.38 -5.11
N THR A 221 -21.53 16.62 -5.50
CA THR A 221 -22.42 17.52 -6.22
C THR A 221 -21.68 18.18 -7.39
N GLY A 222 -22.43 18.72 -8.35
CA GLY A 222 -21.87 19.49 -9.47
C GLY A 222 -20.75 18.79 -10.23
N PRO A 223 -19.64 19.50 -10.52
CA PRO A 223 -18.53 18.95 -11.27
C PRO A 223 -17.89 17.70 -10.65
N ALA A 224 -17.81 17.65 -9.31
CA ALA A 224 -17.25 16.48 -8.62
C ALA A 224 -18.13 15.23 -8.84
N LEU A 225 -19.43 15.37 -8.83
CA LEU A 225 -20.34 14.25 -9.14
C LEU A 225 -20.16 13.79 -10.58
N PHE A 226 -20.08 14.72 -11.53
CA PHE A 226 -19.84 14.41 -12.94
C PHE A 226 -18.56 13.56 -13.10
N ASP A 227 -17.47 13.99 -12.51
CA ASP A 227 -16.19 13.26 -12.57
C ASP A 227 -16.28 11.85 -11.97
N GLN A 228 -16.94 11.69 -10.83
CA GLN A 228 -17.09 10.36 -10.22
C GLN A 228 -18.00 9.45 -11.06
N VAL A 229 -19.07 9.96 -11.63
CA VAL A 229 -19.96 9.21 -12.52
C VAL A 229 -19.20 8.77 -13.81
N CYS A 230 -18.40 9.66 -14.40
CA CYS A 230 -17.60 9.32 -15.57
C CYS A 230 -16.55 8.22 -15.25
N LYS A 231 -15.84 8.34 -14.12
CA LYS A 231 -14.89 7.31 -13.67
C LYS A 231 -15.58 5.96 -13.47
N LEU A 232 -16.73 5.97 -12.80
CA LEU A 232 -17.51 4.77 -12.54
C LEU A 232 -18.02 4.14 -13.84
N SER A 233 -18.55 4.93 -14.77
CA SER A 233 -19.02 4.45 -16.06
C SER A 233 -17.89 3.84 -16.89
N ALA A 234 -16.71 4.47 -16.93
CA ALA A 234 -15.54 3.93 -17.60
C ALA A 234 -15.06 2.59 -17.00
N LYS A 235 -15.04 2.49 -15.66
CA LYS A 235 -14.74 1.24 -14.94
C LYS A 235 -15.75 0.15 -15.26
N THR A 236 -17.02 0.49 -15.31
CA THR A 236 -18.12 -0.42 -15.67
C THR A 236 -17.98 -0.93 -17.09
N VAL A 237 -17.68 -0.06 -18.07
CA VAL A 237 -17.39 -0.44 -19.46
C VAL A 237 -16.25 -1.47 -19.48
N GLY A 238 -15.14 -1.18 -18.81
CA GLY A 238 -13.99 -2.11 -18.76
C GLY A 238 -14.35 -3.47 -18.12
N HIS A 239 -15.23 -3.47 -17.12
CA HIS A 239 -15.72 -4.71 -16.50
C HIS A 239 -16.60 -5.52 -17.46
N LEU A 240 -17.59 -4.89 -18.06
CA LEU A 240 -18.53 -5.54 -18.98
C LEU A 240 -17.87 -6.04 -20.28
N LEU A 241 -16.73 -5.46 -20.70
CA LEU A 241 -15.98 -5.92 -21.87
C LEU A 241 -15.26 -7.26 -21.67
N LYS A 242 -15.06 -7.70 -20.41
CA LYS A 242 -14.37 -8.96 -20.09
C LYS A 242 -15.19 -10.19 -20.52
N GLU A 243 -16.50 -10.08 -20.57
CA GLU A 243 -17.39 -11.17 -20.91
C GLU A 243 -18.05 -10.91 -22.28
N PRO A 244 -18.03 -11.87 -23.22
CA PRO A 244 -18.64 -11.73 -24.54
C PRO A 244 -20.15 -11.39 -24.47
N LYS A 245 -20.87 -11.94 -23.51
CA LYS A 245 -22.33 -11.75 -23.34
C LYS A 245 -22.70 -10.29 -22.99
N THR A 246 -21.85 -9.61 -22.22
CA THR A 246 -22.10 -8.23 -21.77
C THR A 246 -21.47 -7.18 -22.68
N ARG A 247 -20.70 -7.59 -23.70
CA ARG A 247 -20.03 -6.69 -24.63
C ARG A 247 -20.97 -5.68 -25.33
N PRO A 248 -22.17 -6.06 -25.83
CA PRO A 248 -23.09 -5.07 -26.43
C PRO A 248 -23.52 -3.98 -25.45
N ALA A 249 -23.79 -4.34 -24.19
CA ALA A 249 -24.12 -3.39 -23.14
C ALA A 249 -22.93 -2.45 -22.82
N ALA A 250 -21.71 -2.99 -22.80
CA ALA A 250 -20.49 -2.21 -22.62
C ALA A 250 -20.30 -1.18 -23.73
N LEU A 251 -20.51 -1.57 -25.00
CA LEU A 251 -20.39 -0.67 -26.13
C LEU A 251 -21.42 0.45 -26.08
N LYS A 252 -22.69 0.12 -25.75
CA LYS A 252 -23.76 1.10 -25.58
C LYS A 252 -23.45 2.10 -24.47
N LEU A 253 -23.04 1.61 -23.30
CA LEU A 253 -22.64 2.46 -22.17
C LEU A 253 -21.44 3.34 -22.51
N GLY A 254 -20.46 2.80 -23.24
CA GLY A 254 -19.30 3.54 -23.71
C GLY A 254 -19.67 4.67 -24.68
N ASP A 255 -20.59 4.43 -25.60
CA ASP A 255 -21.09 5.48 -26.51
C ASP A 255 -21.85 6.57 -25.73
N GLN A 256 -22.71 6.20 -24.81
CA GLN A 256 -23.40 7.16 -23.93
C GLN A 256 -22.43 8.01 -23.10
N LEU A 257 -21.36 7.42 -22.61
CA LEU A 257 -20.32 8.14 -21.87
C LEU A 257 -19.55 9.10 -22.80
N LEU A 258 -19.25 8.69 -24.02
CA LEU A 258 -18.62 9.58 -25.03
C LEU A 258 -19.50 10.79 -25.33
N ASP A 259 -20.81 10.59 -25.53
CA ASP A 259 -21.76 11.68 -25.75
C ASP A 259 -21.82 12.60 -24.54
N THR A 260 -21.82 12.05 -23.34
CA THR A 260 -21.79 12.82 -22.08
C THR A 260 -20.52 13.66 -21.96
N LEU A 261 -19.35 13.08 -22.23
CA LEU A 261 -18.07 13.81 -22.24
C LEU A 261 -18.05 14.92 -23.29
N ARG A 262 -18.60 14.66 -24.48
CA ARG A 262 -18.71 15.65 -25.56
C ARG A 262 -19.66 16.79 -25.24
N ALA A 263 -20.81 16.50 -24.62
CA ALA A 263 -21.75 17.52 -24.14
C ALA A 263 -21.12 18.42 -23.08
N GLU A 264 -20.32 17.83 -22.18
CA GLU A 264 -19.66 18.59 -21.11
C GLU A 264 -18.60 19.57 -21.63
N ILE A 265 -17.97 19.27 -22.77
CA ILE A 265 -17.02 20.19 -23.44
C ILE A 265 -17.71 21.50 -23.86
N LEU A 266 -19.01 21.46 -24.18
CA LEU A 266 -19.79 22.65 -24.51
C LEU A 266 -20.15 23.48 -23.28
N VAL A 267 -20.33 22.83 -22.13
CA VAL A 267 -20.68 23.46 -20.85
C VAL A 267 -19.42 24.02 -20.17
N ARG A 268 -18.32 23.28 -20.22
CA ARG A 268 -17.04 23.63 -19.59
C ARG A 268 -15.89 23.59 -20.61
N PRO A 269 -15.81 24.59 -21.50
CA PRO A 269 -14.81 24.63 -22.57
C PRO A 269 -13.35 24.70 -22.07
N GLU A 270 -13.13 25.19 -20.85
CA GLU A 270 -11.83 25.22 -20.20
C GLU A 270 -11.26 23.82 -19.90
N LEU A 271 -12.14 22.80 -19.78
CA LEU A 271 -11.76 21.40 -19.60
C LEU A 271 -11.73 20.61 -20.91
N ALA A 272 -11.98 21.25 -22.04
CA ALA A 272 -12.13 20.56 -23.33
C ALA A 272 -10.94 19.68 -23.69
N LYS A 273 -9.70 20.15 -23.47
CA LYS A 273 -8.49 19.37 -23.73
C LYS A 273 -8.44 18.08 -22.90
N GLU A 274 -8.73 18.17 -21.62
CA GLU A 274 -8.76 17.01 -20.72
C GLU A 274 -9.87 16.02 -21.08
N LEU A 275 -11.08 16.53 -21.34
CA LEU A 275 -12.23 15.70 -21.71
C LEU A 275 -12.03 15.00 -23.06
N LEU A 276 -11.35 15.63 -24.02
CA LEU A 276 -10.97 15.00 -25.27
C LEU A 276 -9.96 13.87 -25.05
N TYR A 277 -8.97 14.03 -24.17
CA TYR A 277 -8.10 12.91 -23.81
C TYR A 277 -8.87 11.75 -23.18
N ARG A 278 -9.84 12.03 -22.29
CA ARG A 278 -10.73 11.00 -21.73
C ARG A 278 -11.55 10.30 -22.83
N CYS A 279 -12.01 11.04 -23.86
CA CYS A 279 -12.67 10.44 -25.04
C CYS A 279 -11.72 9.51 -25.80
N ALA A 280 -10.47 9.90 -26.01
CA ALA A 280 -9.48 9.07 -26.69
C ALA A 280 -9.19 7.77 -25.90
N ASP A 281 -8.99 7.87 -24.59
CA ASP A 281 -8.74 6.73 -23.69
C ASP A 281 -9.95 5.77 -23.69
N LEU A 282 -11.18 6.29 -23.67
CA LEU A 282 -12.40 5.48 -23.76
C LEU A 282 -12.55 4.80 -25.12
N GLN A 283 -12.22 5.47 -26.23
CA GLN A 283 -12.18 4.83 -27.56
C GLN A 283 -11.16 3.69 -27.59
N GLY A 284 -10.03 3.81 -26.86
CA GLY A 284 -9.06 2.75 -26.69
C GLY A 284 -9.65 1.55 -25.97
N THR A 285 -10.32 1.80 -24.85
CA THR A 285 -11.01 0.77 -24.07
C THR A 285 -12.07 0.04 -24.90
N LEU A 286 -12.79 0.76 -25.77
CA LEU A 286 -13.80 0.19 -26.68
C LEU A 286 -13.20 -0.54 -27.89
N GLY A 287 -11.88 -0.57 -28.04
CA GLY A 287 -11.19 -1.23 -29.15
C GLY A 287 -11.36 -0.51 -30.50
N ARG A 288 -11.49 0.82 -30.50
CA ARG A 288 -11.75 1.65 -31.69
C ARG A 288 -10.55 2.54 -32.06
N PRO A 289 -9.45 1.98 -32.53
CA PRO A 289 -8.18 2.70 -32.67
C PRO A 289 -8.21 3.84 -33.70
N SER A 290 -8.95 3.70 -34.78
CA SER A 290 -9.08 4.77 -35.76
C SER A 290 -9.78 6.02 -35.20
N LYS A 291 -10.68 5.84 -34.22
CA LYS A 291 -11.35 6.96 -33.55
C LYS A 291 -10.43 7.68 -32.57
N ILE A 292 -9.46 6.98 -31.96
CA ILE A 292 -8.43 7.60 -31.11
C ILE A 292 -7.63 8.62 -31.92
N TRP A 293 -7.17 8.22 -33.09
CA TRP A 293 -6.35 9.09 -33.94
C TRP A 293 -7.11 10.35 -34.38
N LYS A 294 -8.42 10.21 -34.67
CA LYS A 294 -9.28 11.36 -34.96
C LYS A 294 -9.38 12.34 -33.78
N VAL A 295 -9.51 11.81 -32.57
CA VAL A 295 -9.56 12.67 -31.36
C VAL A 295 -8.22 13.36 -31.15
N TYR A 296 -7.09 12.68 -31.36
CA TYR A 296 -5.77 13.32 -31.29
C TYR A 296 -5.60 14.42 -32.35
N GLY A 297 -6.14 14.23 -33.58
CA GLY A 297 -6.19 15.28 -34.58
C GLY A 297 -6.97 16.51 -34.10
N GLU A 298 -8.18 16.29 -33.56
CA GLU A 298 -9.00 17.36 -32.98
C GLU A 298 -8.28 18.12 -31.85
N ILE A 299 -7.55 17.41 -30.98
CA ILE A 299 -6.76 18.06 -29.90
C ILE A 299 -5.67 18.93 -30.51
N GLY A 300 -4.95 18.41 -31.51
CA GLY A 300 -3.88 19.16 -32.19
C GLY A 300 -4.38 20.42 -32.90
N GLU A 301 -5.53 20.32 -33.58
CA GLU A 301 -6.15 21.46 -34.27
C GLU A 301 -6.63 22.55 -33.31
N ARG A 302 -7.18 22.17 -32.16
CA ARG A 302 -7.77 23.11 -31.18
C ARG A 302 -6.79 23.71 -30.20
N PHE A 303 -5.76 22.98 -29.81
CA PHE A 303 -4.87 23.33 -28.68
C PHE A 303 -3.39 23.31 -29.07
N GLY A 304 -3.07 23.02 -30.33
CA GLY A 304 -1.70 22.82 -30.77
C GLY A 304 -1.15 21.41 -30.48
N VAL A 305 -0.06 21.09 -31.11
CA VAL A 305 0.61 19.79 -30.98
C VAL A 305 1.79 19.96 -30.02
N GLU A 306 1.59 19.62 -28.76
CA GLU A 306 2.60 19.62 -27.71
C GLU A 306 3.21 18.21 -27.53
N ASP A 307 4.35 18.10 -26.86
CA ASP A 307 5.04 16.83 -26.60
C ASP A 307 4.16 15.81 -25.85
N GLY A 308 3.24 16.26 -25.00
CA GLY A 308 2.25 15.40 -24.36
C GLY A 308 1.33 14.68 -25.35
N LEU A 309 0.85 15.39 -26.37
CA LEU A 309 0.05 14.82 -27.45
C LEU A 309 0.91 13.94 -28.36
N ARG A 310 2.08 14.41 -28.77
CA ARG A 310 3.04 13.63 -29.58
C ARG A 310 3.39 12.31 -28.89
N GLY A 311 3.64 12.31 -27.57
CA GLY A 311 3.93 11.09 -26.80
C GLY A 311 2.78 10.07 -26.83
N ARG A 312 1.52 10.54 -26.75
CA ARG A 312 0.35 9.66 -26.88
C ARG A 312 0.19 9.13 -28.31
N GLN A 313 0.46 9.95 -29.32
CA GLN A 313 0.44 9.53 -30.73
C GLN A 313 1.54 8.50 -31.03
N ALA A 314 2.75 8.71 -30.53
CA ALA A 314 3.85 7.76 -30.65
C ALA A 314 3.52 6.42 -29.95
N SER A 315 3.00 6.46 -28.73
CA SER A 315 2.56 5.27 -28.00
C SER A 315 1.45 4.51 -28.76
N TRP A 316 0.53 5.25 -29.37
CA TRP A 316 -0.49 4.64 -30.21
C TRP A 316 0.14 3.93 -31.45
N CYS A 317 1.14 4.56 -32.09
CA CYS A 317 1.90 3.95 -33.20
C CYS A 317 2.62 2.68 -32.74
N LEU A 318 3.29 2.70 -31.59
CA LEU A 318 3.99 1.55 -31.01
C LEU A 318 3.04 0.38 -30.73
N SER A 319 1.84 0.65 -30.18
CA SER A 319 0.82 -0.37 -29.94
C SER A 319 0.34 -1.09 -31.21
N ARG A 320 0.73 -0.61 -32.40
CA ARG A 320 0.37 -1.10 -33.73
C ARG A 320 1.57 -1.50 -34.58
N ASP A 321 2.70 -1.66 -33.90
CA ASP A 321 3.99 -1.99 -34.55
C ASP A 321 4.43 -1.01 -35.65
N LYS A 322 3.94 0.24 -35.58
CA LYS A 322 4.32 1.32 -36.50
C LYS A 322 5.53 2.08 -35.95
N ARG A 323 6.63 1.38 -35.78
CA ARG A 323 7.83 1.87 -35.08
C ARG A 323 8.47 3.07 -35.78
N ASP A 324 8.54 3.08 -37.11
CA ASP A 324 9.10 4.19 -37.86
C ASP A 324 8.31 5.48 -37.67
N GLN A 325 6.97 5.38 -37.70
CA GLN A 325 6.11 6.52 -37.43
C GLN A 325 6.28 7.04 -35.98
N ALA A 326 6.44 6.15 -35.03
CA ALA A 326 6.69 6.55 -33.64
C ALA A 326 8.05 7.29 -33.50
N ARG A 327 9.11 6.82 -34.20
CA ARG A 327 10.42 7.51 -34.22
C ARG A 327 10.33 8.89 -34.85
N THR A 328 9.58 9.04 -35.94
CA THR A 328 9.32 10.35 -36.55
C THR A 328 8.66 11.30 -35.58
N ILE A 329 7.60 10.86 -34.89
CA ILE A 329 6.87 11.67 -33.91
C ILE A 329 7.77 12.06 -32.73
N TYR A 330 8.59 11.14 -32.20
CA TYR A 330 9.55 11.48 -31.15
C TYR A 330 10.64 12.44 -31.63
N GLY A 331 10.99 12.38 -32.93
CA GLY A 331 11.92 13.34 -33.55
C GLY A 331 11.39 14.78 -33.65
N GLU A 332 10.05 14.94 -33.62
CA GLU A 332 9.36 16.24 -33.64
C GLU A 332 9.13 16.84 -32.25
N PHE A 333 9.59 16.19 -31.17
CA PHE A 333 9.43 16.74 -29.82
C PHE A 333 10.11 18.09 -29.67
N GLU A 334 9.44 19.03 -29.03
CA GLU A 334 10.01 20.34 -28.64
C GLU A 334 11.16 20.13 -27.64
N ASN A 335 10.96 19.21 -26.70
CA ASN A 335 12.05 18.72 -25.88
C ASN A 335 12.85 17.67 -26.66
N VAL A 336 13.81 18.14 -27.45
CA VAL A 336 14.68 17.30 -28.31
C VAL A 336 15.38 16.19 -27.50
N ILE A 337 15.78 16.50 -26.25
CA ILE A 337 16.46 15.53 -25.37
C ILE A 337 15.50 14.38 -25.04
N ALA A 338 14.27 14.69 -24.63
CA ALA A 338 13.26 13.68 -24.31
C ALA A 338 12.92 12.81 -25.54
N GLY A 339 12.75 13.45 -26.71
CA GLY A 339 12.49 12.75 -27.97
C GLY A 339 13.61 11.78 -28.34
N LYS A 340 14.87 12.25 -28.31
CA LYS A 340 16.04 11.39 -28.58
C LYS A 340 16.18 10.25 -27.56
N LYS A 341 15.95 10.50 -26.25
CA LYS A 341 15.96 9.43 -25.24
C LYS A 341 14.91 8.35 -25.56
N ALA A 342 13.71 8.75 -25.98
CA ALA A 342 12.66 7.80 -26.41
C ALA A 342 13.09 6.98 -27.63
N ILE A 343 13.67 7.61 -28.66
CA ILE A 343 14.19 6.95 -29.85
C ILE A 343 15.30 5.94 -29.51
N ALA A 344 16.25 6.33 -28.65
CA ALA A 344 17.29 5.42 -28.19
C ALA A 344 16.71 4.20 -27.44
N GLY A 345 15.71 4.41 -26.59
CA GLY A 345 14.97 3.33 -25.93
C GLY A 345 14.34 2.37 -26.93
N MET A 346 13.70 2.89 -27.97
CA MET A 346 13.09 2.06 -29.03
C MET A 346 14.14 1.20 -29.74
N TYR A 347 15.31 1.77 -30.09
CA TYR A 347 16.39 0.99 -30.71
C TYR A 347 16.91 -0.11 -29.77
N LEU A 348 17.00 0.15 -28.47
CA LEU A 348 17.39 -0.88 -27.48
C LEU A 348 16.38 -2.04 -27.39
N GLU A 349 15.07 -1.73 -27.45
CA GLU A 349 14.01 -2.74 -27.47
C GLU A 349 14.02 -3.57 -28.76
N GLU A 350 14.42 -2.97 -29.87
CA GLU A 350 14.57 -3.64 -31.16
C GLU A 350 15.89 -4.45 -31.27
N GLY A 351 16.78 -4.36 -30.28
CA GLY A 351 18.10 -4.97 -30.33
C GLY A 351 19.09 -4.24 -31.24
N LYS A 352 18.74 -3.05 -31.73
CA LYS A 352 19.60 -2.19 -32.58
C LYS A 352 20.52 -1.36 -31.70
N ILE A 353 21.51 -2.02 -31.13
CA ILE A 353 22.34 -1.41 -30.08
C ILE A 353 23.25 -0.30 -30.62
N GLU A 354 23.74 -0.45 -31.85
CA GLU A 354 24.65 0.51 -32.49
C GLU A 354 23.92 1.81 -32.83
N GLU A 355 22.69 1.72 -33.31
CA GLU A 355 21.82 2.87 -33.55
C GLU A 355 21.51 3.62 -32.24
N ALA A 356 21.23 2.88 -31.15
CA ALA A 356 21.02 3.48 -29.84
C ALA A 356 22.27 4.27 -29.38
N ILE A 357 23.47 3.70 -29.56
CA ILE A 357 24.73 4.40 -29.27
C ILE A 357 24.85 5.68 -30.10
N GLY A 358 24.47 5.63 -31.38
CA GLY A 358 24.45 6.79 -32.27
C GLY A 358 23.60 7.91 -31.72
N VAL A 359 22.39 7.59 -31.25
CA VAL A 359 21.47 8.57 -30.63
C VAL A 359 22.03 9.12 -29.32
N TYR A 360 22.59 8.28 -28.45
CA TYR A 360 23.21 8.74 -27.18
C TYR A 360 24.42 9.65 -27.42
N ARG A 361 25.21 9.43 -28.49
CA ARG A 361 26.30 10.35 -28.87
C ARG A 361 25.77 11.71 -29.30
N GLN A 362 24.67 11.75 -30.05
CA GLN A 362 24.01 13.05 -30.37
C GLN A 362 23.48 13.74 -29.11
N LEU A 363 23.04 12.99 -28.08
CA LEU A 363 22.65 13.56 -26.81
C LEU A 363 23.83 14.15 -26.04
N LEU A 364 25.03 13.58 -26.14
CA LEU A 364 26.24 14.17 -25.54
C LEU A 364 26.56 15.57 -26.09
N GLU A 365 26.21 15.83 -27.36
CA GLU A 365 26.44 17.13 -28.01
C GLU A 365 25.47 18.21 -27.53
N ILE A 366 24.25 17.85 -27.16
CA ILE A 366 23.16 18.80 -26.86
C ILE A 366 22.76 18.85 -25.39
N ASP A 367 23.16 17.89 -24.57
CA ASP A 367 22.79 17.73 -23.16
C ASP A 367 24.06 17.49 -22.32
N GLY A 368 25.00 18.45 -22.36
CA GLY A 368 26.29 18.34 -21.69
C GLY A 368 26.18 18.24 -20.16
N GLU A 369 25.13 18.84 -19.59
CA GLU A 369 24.85 18.80 -18.14
C GLU A 369 24.59 17.36 -17.66
N HIS A 370 23.94 16.54 -18.48
CA HIS A 370 23.65 15.16 -18.17
C HIS A 370 24.54 14.18 -18.94
N SER A 371 25.73 14.61 -19.38
CA SER A 371 26.66 13.78 -20.14
C SER A 371 27.02 12.46 -19.45
N GLY A 372 27.12 12.45 -18.12
CA GLY A 372 27.34 11.24 -17.33
C GLY A 372 26.25 10.18 -17.52
N ASP A 373 24.96 10.60 -17.65
CA ASP A 373 23.84 9.67 -17.92
C ASP A 373 23.97 9.05 -19.31
N HIS A 374 24.36 9.84 -20.29
CA HIS A 374 24.52 9.39 -21.66
C HIS A 374 25.71 8.44 -21.79
N PHE A 375 26.85 8.77 -21.18
CA PHE A 375 28.00 7.85 -21.10
C PHE A 375 27.67 6.54 -20.39
N TRP A 376 26.87 6.60 -19.33
CA TRP A 376 26.38 5.41 -18.65
C TRP A 376 25.55 4.51 -19.57
N ALA A 377 24.61 5.12 -20.33
CA ALA A 377 23.79 4.40 -21.29
C ALA A 377 24.62 3.81 -22.43
N ILE A 378 25.58 4.57 -22.99
CA ILE A 378 26.52 4.10 -24.01
C ILE A 378 27.34 2.91 -23.48
N ALA A 379 27.85 2.99 -22.26
CA ALA A 379 28.59 1.90 -21.63
C ALA A 379 27.73 0.63 -21.50
N GLY A 380 26.45 0.77 -21.07
CA GLY A 380 25.50 -0.31 -21.01
C GLY A 380 25.20 -0.94 -22.38
N CYS A 381 25.18 -0.13 -23.44
CA CYS A 381 25.09 -0.62 -24.82
C CYS A 381 26.32 -1.47 -25.20
N TYR A 382 27.50 -1.00 -24.90
CA TYR A 382 28.74 -1.76 -25.15
C TYR A 382 28.82 -3.05 -24.31
N GLU A 383 28.29 -3.07 -23.07
CA GLU A 383 28.16 -4.32 -22.30
C GLU A 383 27.28 -5.34 -23.04
N LYS A 384 26.15 -4.90 -23.63
CA LYS A 384 25.26 -5.78 -24.43
C LYS A 384 25.95 -6.33 -25.67
N LEU A 385 26.84 -5.55 -26.29
CA LEU A 385 27.66 -5.97 -27.41
C LEU A 385 28.90 -6.80 -26.98
N SER A 386 29.10 -6.99 -25.67
CA SER A 386 30.29 -7.61 -25.09
C SER A 386 31.58 -6.88 -25.43
N ASP A 387 31.53 -5.62 -25.83
CA ASP A 387 32.68 -4.75 -26.04
C ASP A 387 33.11 -4.09 -24.71
N TRP A 388 33.70 -4.91 -23.85
CA TRP A 388 34.02 -4.50 -22.48
C TRP A 388 35.05 -3.36 -22.44
N LYS A 389 35.95 -3.27 -23.44
CA LYS A 389 36.91 -2.17 -23.50
C LYS A 389 36.24 -0.80 -23.75
N LYS A 390 35.29 -0.75 -24.70
CA LYS A 390 34.55 0.49 -24.94
C LYS A 390 33.58 0.78 -23.81
N ALA A 391 33.01 -0.23 -23.14
CA ALA A 391 32.22 -0.03 -21.95
C ALA A 391 33.01 0.64 -20.84
N ILE A 392 34.24 0.16 -20.54
CA ILE A 392 35.15 0.77 -19.55
C ILE A 392 35.47 2.22 -19.93
N ALA A 393 35.81 2.47 -21.20
CA ALA A 393 36.14 3.81 -21.66
C ALA A 393 34.97 4.79 -21.46
N SER A 394 33.74 4.32 -21.69
CA SER A 394 32.51 5.10 -21.48
C SER A 394 32.22 5.30 -19.99
N TYR A 395 32.31 4.28 -19.16
CA TYR A 395 32.12 4.40 -17.71
C TYR A 395 33.13 5.33 -17.05
N ARG A 396 34.33 5.43 -17.54
CA ARG A 396 35.36 6.39 -17.05
C ARG A 396 34.97 7.86 -17.26
N GLN A 397 34.03 8.16 -18.13
CA GLN A 397 33.49 9.49 -18.34
C GLN A 397 32.32 9.80 -17.41
N VAL A 398 31.93 8.85 -16.58
CA VAL A 398 30.82 8.99 -15.64
C VAL A 398 31.38 9.34 -14.28
N ASP A 399 30.89 10.40 -13.65
CA ASP A 399 31.25 10.79 -12.29
C ASP A 399 30.17 10.35 -11.30
N ARG A 400 30.15 9.06 -10.98
CA ARG A 400 29.18 8.45 -10.07
C ARG A 400 29.81 7.42 -9.13
N PHE A 401 30.90 7.83 -8.49
CA PHE A 401 31.51 6.97 -7.51
C PHE A 401 30.53 6.59 -6.36
N PRO A 402 30.40 5.32 -5.96
CA PRO A 402 31.20 4.15 -6.37
C PRO A 402 30.59 3.33 -7.52
N SER A 403 29.48 3.76 -8.12
CA SER A 403 28.70 2.96 -9.10
C SER A 403 29.47 2.71 -10.39
N ASP A 404 30.13 3.73 -10.91
CA ASP A 404 30.99 3.65 -12.11
C ASP A 404 32.17 2.70 -11.90
N TYR A 405 32.82 2.75 -10.74
CA TYR A 405 33.90 1.84 -10.38
C TYR A 405 33.42 0.37 -10.28
N PHE A 406 32.23 0.12 -9.75
CA PHE A 406 31.63 -1.21 -9.78
C PHE A 406 31.42 -1.71 -11.21
N ALA A 407 30.89 -0.87 -12.09
CA ALA A 407 30.65 -1.21 -13.48
C ALA A 407 31.97 -1.48 -14.23
N ILE A 408 32.97 -0.61 -14.05
CA ILE A 408 34.33 -0.80 -14.63
C ILE A 408 34.99 -2.09 -14.11
N ALA A 409 34.93 -2.34 -12.80
CA ALA A 409 35.47 -3.57 -12.22
C ALA A 409 34.79 -4.82 -12.78
N LYS A 410 33.50 -4.80 -12.95
CA LYS A 410 32.73 -5.88 -13.60
C LYS A 410 33.17 -6.09 -15.05
N CYS A 411 33.42 -5.04 -15.82
CA CYS A 411 33.92 -5.13 -17.19
C CYS A 411 35.34 -5.72 -17.22
N HIS A 412 36.26 -5.32 -16.32
CA HIS A 412 37.61 -5.92 -16.19
C HIS A 412 37.53 -7.42 -15.88
N ARG A 413 36.61 -7.84 -14.99
CA ARG A 413 36.38 -9.28 -14.74
C ARG A 413 35.99 -10.02 -16.02
N ARG A 414 35.10 -9.44 -16.84
CA ARG A 414 34.67 -10.04 -18.11
C ARG A 414 35.80 -10.12 -19.16
N LEU A 415 36.77 -9.22 -19.09
CA LEU A 415 37.99 -9.28 -19.91
C LEU A 415 39.03 -10.27 -19.39
N GLY A 416 38.84 -10.83 -18.19
CA GLY A 416 39.87 -11.69 -17.56
C GLY A 416 40.98 -10.88 -16.85
N GLU A 417 40.75 -9.60 -16.62
CA GLU A 417 41.67 -8.67 -15.96
C GLU A 417 41.33 -8.56 -14.45
N GLN A 418 41.46 -9.68 -13.73
CA GLN A 418 40.99 -9.80 -12.35
C GLN A 418 41.77 -8.90 -11.38
N LYS A 419 43.07 -8.64 -11.66
CA LYS A 419 43.88 -7.76 -10.80
C LYS A 419 43.35 -6.34 -10.80
N GLU A 420 43.02 -5.82 -11.97
CA GLU A 420 42.48 -4.49 -12.20
C GLU A 420 41.09 -4.35 -11.51
N ALA A 421 40.26 -5.38 -11.64
CA ALA A 421 38.95 -5.42 -10.95
C ALA A 421 39.10 -5.35 -9.42
N ILE A 422 40.06 -6.13 -8.85
CA ILE A 422 40.31 -6.14 -7.40
C ILE A 422 40.80 -4.77 -6.91
N VAL A 423 41.66 -4.10 -7.68
CA VAL A 423 42.11 -2.73 -7.34
C VAL A 423 40.91 -1.78 -7.20
N LEU A 424 40.00 -1.78 -8.17
CA LEU A 424 38.82 -0.94 -8.15
C LEU A 424 37.89 -1.28 -6.98
N TYR A 425 37.63 -2.56 -6.74
CA TYR A 425 36.81 -2.95 -5.57
C TYR A 425 37.46 -2.56 -4.24
N ASN A 426 38.78 -2.59 -4.13
CA ASN A 426 39.47 -2.10 -2.93
C ASN A 426 39.32 -0.57 -2.75
N GLN A 427 39.24 0.21 -3.83
CA GLN A 427 38.93 1.64 -3.76
C GLN A 427 37.51 1.86 -3.29
N ILE A 428 36.52 1.08 -3.79
CA ILE A 428 35.12 1.18 -3.38
C ILE A 428 34.93 0.86 -1.89
N LYS A 429 35.75 0.00 -1.30
CA LYS A 429 35.68 -0.35 0.14
C LYS A 429 35.86 0.82 1.10
N ILE A 430 36.36 1.96 0.63
CA ILE A 430 36.47 3.20 1.41
C ILE A 430 35.06 3.73 1.76
N VAL A 431 34.08 3.47 0.92
CA VAL A 431 32.67 3.84 1.17
C VAL A 431 32.03 2.78 2.03
N GLU A 432 31.77 3.07 3.29
CA GLU A 432 31.25 2.12 4.29
C GLU A 432 30.01 1.36 3.81
N LYS A 433 29.02 2.08 3.23
CA LYS A 433 27.78 1.48 2.69
C LYS A 433 28.03 0.47 1.56
N SER A 434 29.11 0.61 0.82
CA SER A 434 29.46 -0.23 -0.33
C SER A 434 30.53 -1.26 -0.02
N ALA A 435 31.18 -1.17 1.14
CA ALA A 435 32.32 -1.99 1.51
C ALA A 435 32.00 -3.50 1.55
N SER A 436 30.83 -3.88 2.04
CA SER A 436 30.40 -5.28 2.08
C SER A 436 30.18 -5.85 0.66
N ALA A 437 29.56 -5.05 -0.23
CA ALA A 437 29.36 -5.43 -1.62
C ALA A 437 30.69 -5.57 -2.37
N ALA A 438 31.59 -4.60 -2.23
CA ALA A 438 32.90 -4.65 -2.86
C ALA A 438 33.70 -5.84 -2.36
N THR A 439 33.69 -6.15 -1.05
CA THR A 439 34.40 -7.32 -0.49
C THR A 439 33.84 -8.63 -1.04
N LEU A 440 32.53 -8.75 -1.15
CA LEU A 440 31.89 -9.93 -1.75
C LEU A 440 32.32 -10.10 -3.22
N GLU A 441 32.33 -9.03 -4.01
CA GLU A 441 32.72 -9.07 -5.42
C GLU A 441 34.20 -9.40 -5.59
N ILE A 442 35.11 -9.01 -4.67
CA ILE A 442 36.50 -9.46 -4.63
C ILE A 442 36.55 -10.99 -4.47
N GLY A 443 35.74 -11.57 -3.60
CA GLY A 443 35.63 -13.01 -3.43
C GLY A 443 35.28 -13.73 -4.73
N PHE A 444 34.26 -13.27 -5.43
CA PHE A 444 33.90 -13.81 -6.74
C PHE A 444 34.98 -13.59 -7.80
N THR A 445 35.70 -12.47 -7.74
CA THR A 445 36.83 -12.22 -8.66
C THR A 445 37.99 -13.19 -8.46
N TYR A 446 38.35 -13.51 -7.22
CA TYR A 446 39.34 -14.55 -6.94
C TYR A 446 38.87 -15.95 -7.39
N GLU A 447 37.57 -16.22 -7.26
CA GLU A 447 36.99 -17.48 -7.72
C GLU A 447 37.08 -17.62 -9.24
N GLU A 448 36.77 -16.56 -10.00
CA GLU A 448 36.96 -16.52 -11.46
C GLU A 448 38.43 -16.65 -11.87
N ALA A 449 39.34 -16.10 -11.06
CA ALA A 449 40.80 -16.27 -11.22
C ALA A 449 41.31 -17.68 -10.85
N LYS A 450 40.40 -18.57 -10.42
CA LYS A 450 40.72 -19.93 -9.93
C LYS A 450 41.60 -19.95 -8.65
N ASP A 451 41.71 -18.82 -7.95
CA ASP A 451 42.38 -18.72 -6.66
C ASP A 451 41.39 -19.06 -5.54
N LYS A 452 41.14 -20.36 -5.37
CA LYS A 452 40.15 -20.88 -4.43
C LYS A 452 40.42 -20.45 -2.98
N GLU A 453 41.70 -20.40 -2.61
CA GLU A 453 42.08 -20.08 -1.23
C GLU A 453 41.72 -18.63 -0.89
N LYS A 454 42.13 -17.67 -1.74
CA LYS A 454 41.78 -16.26 -1.53
C LYS A 454 40.28 -16.01 -1.66
N ALA A 455 39.60 -16.73 -2.54
CA ALA A 455 38.13 -16.63 -2.65
C ALA A 455 37.44 -17.00 -1.32
N ILE A 456 37.77 -18.16 -0.75
CA ILE A 456 37.24 -18.64 0.53
C ILE A 456 37.52 -17.63 1.65
N ARG A 457 38.80 -17.23 1.80
CA ARG A 457 39.18 -16.23 2.83
C ARG A 457 38.41 -14.93 2.70
N THR A 458 38.16 -14.48 1.47
CA THR A 458 37.42 -13.23 1.22
C THR A 458 35.95 -13.37 1.56
N PHE A 459 35.31 -14.51 1.24
CA PHE A 459 33.94 -14.77 1.64
C PHE A 459 33.82 -14.90 3.15
N GLN A 460 34.75 -15.57 3.83
CA GLN A 460 34.80 -15.63 5.30
C GLN A 460 34.95 -14.24 5.91
N LEU A 461 35.84 -13.40 5.34
CA LEU A 461 35.99 -12.00 5.76
C LEU A 461 34.71 -11.21 5.61
N THR A 462 33.95 -11.43 4.52
CA THR A 462 32.66 -10.79 4.30
C THR A 462 31.65 -11.16 5.42
N CYS A 463 31.59 -12.44 5.78
CA CYS A 463 30.73 -12.94 6.87
C CYS A 463 31.13 -12.38 8.23
N LYS A 464 32.43 -12.29 8.51
CA LYS A 464 32.96 -11.81 9.80
C LYS A 464 32.78 -10.30 9.96
N ARG A 465 33.16 -9.52 8.93
CA ARG A 465 33.24 -8.06 9.02
C ARG A 465 31.87 -7.38 8.86
N TYR A 466 30.96 -7.98 8.09
CA TYR A 466 29.66 -7.39 7.74
C TYR A 466 28.47 -8.29 8.11
N PRO A 467 28.40 -8.86 9.33
CA PRO A 467 27.49 -9.96 9.68
C PRO A 467 26.01 -9.65 9.49
N LYS A 468 25.63 -8.36 9.50
CA LYS A 468 24.24 -7.89 9.33
C LYS A 468 23.87 -7.55 7.89
N SER A 469 24.83 -7.68 6.96
CA SER A 469 24.57 -7.33 5.54
C SER A 469 24.01 -8.52 4.75
N SER A 470 23.20 -8.22 3.73
CA SER A 470 22.74 -9.24 2.78
C SER A 470 23.91 -9.91 2.02
N GLN A 471 25.01 -9.20 1.87
CA GLN A 471 26.23 -9.69 1.26
C GLN A 471 26.91 -10.78 2.10
N ALA A 472 26.91 -10.63 3.43
CA ALA A 472 27.41 -11.69 4.32
C ALA A 472 26.53 -12.94 4.26
N SER A 473 25.20 -12.80 4.22
CA SER A 473 24.31 -13.94 4.02
C SER A 473 24.55 -14.64 2.68
N ARG A 474 24.81 -13.88 1.62
CA ARG A 474 25.14 -14.41 0.30
C ARG A 474 26.49 -15.12 0.29
N ALA A 475 27.52 -14.56 0.93
CA ALA A 475 28.84 -15.19 1.10
C ALA A 475 28.74 -16.49 1.90
N HIS A 476 28.00 -16.47 3.01
CA HIS A 476 27.77 -17.67 3.85
C HIS A 476 27.08 -18.78 3.04
N SER A 477 25.98 -18.49 2.35
CA SER A 477 25.31 -19.49 1.51
C SER A 477 26.21 -20.02 0.40
N HIS A 478 27.06 -19.15 -0.19
CA HIS A 478 28.01 -19.56 -1.21
C HIS A 478 29.10 -20.49 -0.66
N LEU A 479 29.69 -20.17 0.51
CA LEU A 479 30.65 -21.01 1.22
C LEU A 479 30.08 -22.40 1.54
N GLN A 480 28.84 -22.42 2.07
CA GLN A 480 28.16 -23.67 2.44
C GLN A 480 27.85 -24.53 1.20
N ASN A 481 27.23 -23.91 0.17
CA ASN A 481 26.76 -24.68 -1.00
C ASN A 481 27.91 -25.19 -1.87
N LYS A 482 28.87 -24.32 -2.18
CA LYS A 482 29.95 -24.64 -3.13
C LYS A 482 31.16 -25.26 -2.47
N TYR A 483 31.58 -24.75 -1.32
CA TYR A 483 32.81 -25.20 -0.65
C TYR A 483 32.60 -26.15 0.53
N LYS A 484 31.35 -26.34 0.97
CA LYS A 484 30.96 -27.14 2.14
C LYS A 484 31.57 -26.61 3.45
N ILE A 485 31.80 -25.30 3.52
CA ILE A 485 32.36 -24.62 4.68
C ILE A 485 31.24 -23.90 5.43
N ASN A 486 31.09 -24.20 6.72
CA ASN A 486 30.18 -23.51 7.63
C ASN A 486 30.96 -22.40 8.33
N VAL A 487 30.39 -21.20 8.34
CA VAL A 487 30.97 -20.01 8.97
C VAL A 487 29.93 -19.36 9.82
N THR A 488 30.25 -18.94 11.04
CA THR A 488 29.34 -18.17 11.90
C THR A 488 29.40 -16.70 11.51
N LEU A 489 28.26 -16.09 11.26
CA LEU A 489 28.15 -14.65 10.98
C LEU A 489 28.62 -13.83 12.21
N GLY A 490 29.70 -13.05 12.06
CA GLY A 490 30.26 -12.25 13.14
C GLY A 490 31.08 -13.05 14.18
N GLY A 491 31.36 -14.32 13.93
CA GLY A 491 32.18 -15.15 14.80
C GLY A 491 33.64 -14.73 14.79
N THR A 492 34.35 -14.92 15.93
CA THR A 492 35.81 -14.92 16.01
C THR A 492 36.35 -16.20 15.33
N GLU A 493 37.50 -16.12 14.64
CA GLU A 493 38.19 -17.33 14.20
C GLU A 493 38.50 -18.15 15.43
N GLU A 494 37.89 -19.33 15.56
CA GLU A 494 38.53 -20.43 16.27
C GLU A 494 39.50 -21.07 15.30
N GLU A 495 40.71 -21.23 15.78
CA GLU A 495 41.90 -21.75 15.10
C GLU A 495 41.71 -23.08 14.35
#